data_4294ad12d203a1898e6247c54184f3b3
#
_entry.id   4294ad12d203a1898e6247c54184f3b3
#
_cell.length_a   1.000
_cell.length_b   1.000
_cell.length_c   1.000
_cell.angle_alpha   90.00
_cell.angle_beta   90.00
_cell.angle_gamma   90.00
#
_symmetry.space_group_name_H-M   'P 1'
#
loop_
_entity.id
_entity.type
_entity.pdbx_description
1 polymer ?
#
loop_
_entity_poly.entity_id
_entity_poly.type
_entity_poly.pdbx_seq_one_letter_code
_entity_poly.pdbx_strand_id
1 'polypeptide(L)'
;MAYAKLKNEFCTGIAKWSVLAACVFAYCHGNANAADDIQFNTDVLDIKDKQNIDLSHFSKRGYIMPGEYTFKIKINQNELEEQPVSVYPDGDAGKDSKVCFTPEVVKKLGFKEDSAKAFTLWHNNECVDITALKGVEVNPDLSAGVLTISVPQAYVEYTDDNWV
;
A
#
# COMPACT_ATOMS: atom_id res chain seq x y z
N MET A 1 -63.73 25.83 -10.16
CA MET A 1 -62.51 25.92 -11.02
C MET A 1 -61.28 26.39 -10.23
N ALA A 2 -60.97 25.82 -9.10
CA ALA A 2 -59.82 26.23 -8.27
C ALA A 2 -58.84 25.12 -7.92
N TYR A 3 -59.09 23.88 -8.35
CA TYR A 3 -58.28 22.70 -7.99
C TYR A 3 -57.14 22.35 -9.00
N ALA A 4 -57.15 22.96 -10.15
CA ALA A 4 -56.16 22.64 -11.20
C ALA A 4 -54.86 23.45 -11.12
N LYS A 5 -54.77 24.53 -10.32
CA LYS A 5 -53.64 25.46 -10.30
C LYS A 5 -52.57 25.09 -9.25
N LEU A 6 -52.90 24.25 -8.27
CA LEU A 6 -51.98 23.86 -7.19
C LEU A 6 -51.07 22.70 -7.55
N LYS A 7 -51.34 21.97 -8.60
CA LYS A 7 -50.58 20.76 -8.97
C LYS A 7 -49.35 21.03 -9.81
N ASN A 8 -49.21 22.24 -10.39
CA ASN A 8 -48.14 22.56 -11.30
C ASN A 8 -46.95 23.29 -10.64
N GLU A 9 -47.15 23.83 -9.45
CA GLU A 9 -46.08 24.54 -8.73
C GLU A 9 -45.18 23.57 -7.93
N PHE A 10 -45.70 22.41 -7.55
CA PHE A 10 -44.94 21.44 -6.73
C PHE A 10 -43.95 20.63 -7.55
N CYS A 11 -44.18 20.42 -8.85
CA CYS A 11 -43.25 19.68 -9.72
C CYS A 11 -42.03 20.49 -10.19
N THR A 12 -42.10 21.83 -10.21
CA THR A 12 -40.97 22.63 -10.66
C THR A 12 -39.92 22.89 -9.58
N GLY A 13 -40.28 22.77 -8.32
CA GLY A 13 -39.35 22.89 -7.19
C GLY A 13 -38.41 21.69 -7.02
N ILE A 14 -38.91 20.50 -7.23
CA ILE A 14 -38.15 19.25 -7.03
C ILE A 14 -37.12 19.05 -8.16
N ALA A 15 -37.45 19.47 -9.38
CA ALA A 15 -36.53 19.37 -10.53
C ALA A 15 -35.30 20.29 -10.41
N LYS A 16 -35.42 21.44 -9.77
CA LYS A 16 -34.30 22.38 -9.55
C LYS A 16 -33.33 21.90 -8.48
N TRP A 17 -33.81 21.20 -7.46
CA TRP A 17 -32.96 20.65 -6.39
C TRP A 17 -32.20 19.40 -6.84
N SER A 18 -32.77 18.60 -7.74
CA SER A 18 -32.10 17.40 -8.25
C SER A 18 -30.94 17.73 -9.19
N VAL A 19 -31.01 18.83 -9.94
CA VAL A 19 -29.91 19.28 -10.82
C VAL A 19 -28.73 19.79 -9.99
N LEU A 20 -29.00 20.52 -8.90
CA LEU A 20 -27.94 20.98 -7.99
C LEU A 20 -27.26 19.81 -7.26
N ALA A 21 -27.99 18.79 -6.83
CA ALA A 21 -27.42 17.61 -6.22
C ALA A 21 -26.56 16.79 -7.21
N ALA A 22 -26.97 16.68 -8.48
CA ALA A 22 -26.20 16.01 -9.50
C ALA A 22 -24.87 16.73 -9.84
N CYS A 23 -24.84 18.07 -9.79
CA CYS A 23 -23.61 18.83 -10.01
C CYS A 23 -22.58 18.66 -8.88
N VAL A 24 -23.01 18.52 -7.63
CA VAL A 24 -22.10 18.29 -6.50
C VAL A 24 -21.45 16.90 -6.57
N PHE A 25 -22.18 15.88 -7.04
CA PHE A 25 -21.60 14.54 -7.22
C PHE A 25 -20.60 14.45 -8.37
N ALA A 26 -20.71 15.29 -9.40
CA ALA A 26 -19.78 15.28 -10.53
C ALA A 26 -18.41 15.92 -10.20
N TYR A 27 -18.31 16.77 -9.20
CA TYR A 27 -17.06 17.44 -8.80
C TYR A 27 -16.22 16.64 -7.80
N CYS A 28 -16.74 15.56 -7.19
CA CYS A 28 -16.01 14.77 -6.19
C CYS A 28 -15.22 13.59 -6.76
N HIS A 29 -15.13 13.41 -8.08
CA HIS A 29 -14.27 12.41 -8.69
C HIS A 29 -12.87 12.96 -8.99
N GLY A 30 -12.28 13.65 -8.02
CA GLY A 30 -10.86 13.93 -8.03
C GLY A 30 -10.11 12.62 -7.80
N ASN A 31 -9.43 12.12 -8.81
CA ASN A 31 -8.42 11.08 -8.65
C ASN A 31 -7.32 11.65 -7.74
N ALA A 32 -7.37 11.34 -6.46
CA ALA A 32 -6.25 11.57 -5.56
C ALA A 32 -5.20 10.48 -5.85
N ASN A 33 -4.45 10.65 -6.91
CA ASN A 33 -3.17 9.98 -7.09
C ASN A 33 -2.16 10.75 -6.24
N ALA A 34 -2.09 10.45 -4.97
CA ALA A 34 -0.98 10.86 -4.13
C ALA A 34 0.20 9.91 -4.39
N ALA A 35 0.84 10.07 -5.53
CA ALA A 35 2.22 9.62 -5.70
C ALA A 35 3.07 10.66 -4.98
N ASP A 36 3.32 10.47 -3.69
CA ASP A 36 4.24 11.27 -2.91
C ASP A 36 5.68 10.96 -3.35
N ASP A 37 6.09 11.61 -4.44
CA ASP A 37 7.47 11.61 -4.88
C ASP A 37 8.25 12.56 -3.96
N ILE A 38 9.23 12.03 -3.23
CA ILE A 38 10.08 12.83 -2.35
C ILE A 38 11.04 13.61 -3.21
N GLN A 39 10.89 14.94 -3.25
CA GLN A 39 11.82 15.81 -3.95
C GLN A 39 12.98 16.18 -3.04
N PHE A 40 14.17 15.76 -3.42
CA PHE A 40 15.40 16.18 -2.73
C PHE A 40 15.84 17.55 -3.23
N ASN A 41 16.14 18.45 -2.29
CA ASN A 41 16.79 19.71 -2.64
C ASN A 41 18.28 19.44 -2.95
N THR A 42 18.60 19.36 -4.23
CA THR A 42 19.98 19.13 -4.71
C THR A 42 20.83 20.39 -4.71
N ASP A 43 20.30 21.54 -4.31
CA ASP A 43 21.05 22.81 -4.32
C ASP A 43 22.17 22.88 -3.27
N VAL A 44 22.10 21.98 -2.28
CA VAL A 44 23.13 21.83 -1.23
C VAL A 44 24.33 21.00 -1.71
N LEU A 45 24.20 20.28 -2.83
CA LEU A 45 25.27 19.45 -3.37
C LEU A 45 26.18 20.27 -4.29
N ASP A 46 27.48 20.02 -4.20
CA ASP A 46 28.47 20.63 -5.10
C ASP A 46 28.19 20.21 -6.57
N ILE A 47 28.48 21.09 -7.53
CA ILE A 47 28.16 20.89 -8.96
C ILE A 47 28.79 19.59 -9.51
N LYS A 48 29.93 19.19 -8.97
CA LYS A 48 30.62 17.95 -9.37
C LYS A 48 29.90 16.69 -8.83
N ASP A 49 29.28 16.78 -7.69
CA ASP A 49 28.60 15.66 -7.05
C ASP A 49 27.18 15.50 -7.59
N LYS A 50 26.51 16.58 -8.01
CA LYS A 50 25.19 16.53 -8.67
C LYS A 50 25.14 15.62 -9.89
N GLN A 51 26.26 15.50 -10.63
CA GLN A 51 26.32 14.69 -11.86
C GLN A 51 26.59 13.20 -11.59
N ASN A 52 27.09 12.87 -10.40
CA ASN A 52 27.52 11.52 -10.06
C ASN A 52 26.59 10.80 -9.06
N ILE A 53 25.66 11.53 -8.43
CA ILE A 53 24.75 10.95 -7.42
C ILE A 53 23.36 10.80 -8.04
N ASP A 54 22.97 9.56 -8.30
CA ASP A 54 21.59 9.25 -8.71
C ASP A 54 20.70 9.11 -7.48
N LEU A 55 19.97 10.18 -7.16
CA LEU A 55 19.01 10.21 -6.05
C LEU A 55 17.62 9.67 -6.44
N SER A 56 17.42 9.24 -7.67
CA SER A 56 16.13 8.77 -8.17
C SER A 56 15.59 7.54 -7.40
N HIS A 57 16.50 6.73 -6.85
CA HIS A 57 16.14 5.58 -6.02
C HIS A 57 15.50 5.98 -4.69
N PHE A 58 15.92 7.12 -4.13
CA PHE A 58 15.45 7.59 -2.83
C PHE A 58 14.20 8.47 -2.92
N SER A 59 13.77 8.84 -4.12
CA SER A 59 12.55 9.63 -4.34
C SER A 59 11.28 8.83 -4.08
N LYS A 60 11.34 7.51 -4.14
CA LYS A 60 10.20 6.64 -3.87
C LYS A 60 10.05 6.35 -2.37
N ARG A 61 8.85 6.58 -1.86
CA ARG A 61 8.52 6.22 -0.48
C ARG A 61 8.63 4.70 -0.30
N GLY A 62 9.33 4.28 0.76
CA GLY A 62 9.48 2.86 1.08
C GLY A 62 10.59 2.14 0.30
N TYR A 63 11.38 2.86 -0.52
CA TYR A 63 12.58 2.27 -1.11
C TYR A 63 13.61 1.94 -0.03
N ILE A 64 14.10 0.73 -0.06
CA ILE A 64 15.22 0.27 0.76
C ILE A 64 16.31 -0.24 -0.17
N MET A 65 17.56 0.11 0.13
CA MET A 65 18.69 -0.44 -0.62
C MET A 65 18.73 -1.96 -0.51
N PRO A 66 19.05 -2.67 -1.59
CA PRO A 66 19.27 -4.11 -1.53
C PRO A 66 20.32 -4.48 -0.48
N GLY A 67 20.04 -5.52 0.30
CA GLY A 67 20.91 -5.94 1.40
C GLY A 67 20.19 -6.84 2.41
N GLU A 68 20.89 -7.18 3.47
CA GLU A 68 20.35 -7.96 4.59
C GLU A 68 20.06 -7.04 5.76
N TYR A 69 18.88 -7.18 6.34
CA TYR A 69 18.39 -6.38 7.45
C TYR A 69 17.80 -7.27 8.53
N THR A 70 17.71 -6.76 9.74
CA THR A 70 16.96 -7.37 10.83
C THR A 70 15.76 -6.49 11.14
N PHE A 71 14.57 -7.03 11.01
CA PHE A 71 13.33 -6.32 11.28
C PHE A 71 12.49 -7.04 12.33
N LYS A 72 11.87 -6.26 13.18
CA LYS A 72 10.70 -6.69 13.94
C LYS A 72 9.51 -6.66 12.97
N ILE A 73 8.92 -7.82 12.69
CA ILE A 73 7.81 -7.91 11.74
C ILE A 73 6.49 -7.67 12.46
N LYS A 74 5.70 -6.73 11.92
CA LYS A 74 4.35 -6.42 12.39
C LYS A 74 3.35 -6.72 11.31
N ILE A 75 2.44 -7.66 11.57
CA ILE A 75 1.33 -7.99 10.67
C ILE A 75 0.01 -7.57 11.32
N ASN A 76 -0.64 -6.55 10.74
CA ASN A 76 -1.83 -5.92 11.31
C ASN A 76 -1.59 -5.52 12.79
N GLN A 77 -2.18 -6.27 13.74
CA GLN A 77 -2.03 -6.05 15.18
C GLN A 77 -1.05 -7.02 15.86
N ASN A 78 -0.62 -8.07 15.16
CA ASN A 78 0.30 -9.07 15.69
C ASN A 78 1.74 -8.67 15.41
N GLU A 79 2.62 -8.93 16.36
CA GLU A 79 4.05 -8.68 16.23
C GLU A 79 4.81 -10.02 16.33
N LEU A 80 5.74 -10.21 15.41
CA LEU A 80 6.72 -11.28 15.48
C LEU A 80 8.03 -10.74 16.05
N GLU A 81 8.82 -11.62 16.60
CA GLU A 81 10.19 -11.29 17.01
C GLU A 81 11.03 -10.83 15.81
N GLU A 82 12.18 -10.25 16.09
CA GLU A 82 13.12 -9.84 15.05
C GLU A 82 13.52 -11.04 14.17
N GLN A 83 13.45 -10.81 12.87
CA GLN A 83 13.79 -11.80 11.86
C GLN A 83 14.78 -11.19 10.86
N PRO A 84 15.76 -11.97 10.38
CA PRO A 84 16.57 -11.56 9.25
C PRO A 84 15.71 -11.55 7.99
N VAL A 85 15.84 -10.47 7.21
CA VAL A 85 15.09 -10.24 5.99
C VAL A 85 16.03 -9.72 4.92
N SER A 86 16.06 -10.37 3.78
CA SER A 86 16.83 -9.92 2.64
C SER A 86 15.98 -9.05 1.73
N VAL A 87 16.58 -8.00 1.19
CA VAL A 87 15.96 -7.11 0.21
C VAL A 87 16.74 -7.23 -1.08
N TYR A 88 16.05 -7.51 -2.17
CA TYR A 88 16.66 -7.65 -3.49
C TYR A 88 16.18 -6.54 -4.43
N PRO A 89 16.98 -6.20 -5.47
CA PRO A 89 16.53 -5.30 -6.52
C PRO A 89 15.31 -5.89 -7.22
N ASP A 90 14.31 -5.06 -7.52
CA ASP A 90 13.15 -5.43 -8.32
C ASP A 90 13.23 -4.74 -9.69
N GLY A 91 13.03 -5.53 -10.76
CA GLY A 91 13.08 -5.09 -12.13
C GLY A 91 14.49 -4.89 -12.72
N ASP A 92 14.52 -4.72 -14.04
CA ASP A 92 15.77 -4.65 -14.84
C ASP A 92 16.65 -3.42 -14.56
N ALA A 93 16.10 -2.37 -14.00
CA ALA A 93 16.81 -1.12 -13.75
C ALA A 93 17.29 -0.95 -12.29
N GLY A 94 16.97 -1.91 -11.39
CA GLY A 94 17.31 -1.81 -9.97
C GLY A 94 16.73 -0.56 -9.27
N LYS A 95 15.72 0.08 -9.87
CA LYS A 95 15.08 1.29 -9.33
C LYS A 95 14.08 1.00 -8.23
N ASP A 96 13.67 -0.23 -8.10
CA ASP A 96 12.78 -0.71 -7.06
C ASP A 96 13.48 -1.80 -6.26
N SER A 97 13.00 -2.02 -5.06
CA SER A 97 13.48 -3.08 -4.19
C SER A 97 12.30 -3.86 -3.63
N LYS A 98 12.51 -5.15 -3.44
CA LYS A 98 11.49 -6.06 -2.96
C LYS A 98 11.99 -6.86 -1.78
N VAL A 99 11.16 -6.93 -0.76
CA VAL A 99 11.43 -7.70 0.47
C VAL A 99 11.24 -9.19 0.19
N CYS A 100 12.24 -9.98 0.54
CA CYS A 100 12.19 -11.44 0.45
C CYS A 100 11.63 -12.02 1.75
N PHE A 101 10.48 -12.65 1.66
CA PHE A 101 9.92 -13.44 2.76
C PHE A 101 10.22 -14.90 2.52
N THR A 102 10.97 -15.52 3.41
CA THR A 102 11.19 -16.97 3.34
C THR A 102 9.88 -17.72 3.66
N PRO A 103 9.69 -18.94 3.12
CA PRO A 103 8.50 -19.75 3.44
C PRO A 103 8.30 -19.97 4.94
N GLU A 104 9.38 -20.00 5.73
CA GLU A 104 9.31 -20.14 7.19
C GLU A 104 8.74 -18.88 7.86
N VAL A 105 9.15 -17.71 7.42
CA VAL A 105 8.59 -16.43 7.91
C VAL A 105 7.11 -16.34 7.53
N VAL A 106 6.76 -16.68 6.28
CA VAL A 106 5.37 -16.62 5.80
C VAL A 106 4.44 -17.54 6.61
N LYS A 107 4.90 -18.71 7.01
CA LYS A 107 4.13 -19.61 7.90
C LYS A 107 3.81 -18.97 9.26
N LYS A 108 4.74 -18.16 9.80
CA LYS A 108 4.53 -17.46 11.07
C LYS A 108 3.58 -16.27 10.95
N LEU A 109 3.35 -15.75 9.73
CA LEU A 109 2.45 -14.63 9.48
C LEU A 109 0.96 -15.00 9.61
N GLY A 110 0.60 -16.28 9.67
CA GLY A 110 -0.77 -16.74 9.90
C GLY A 110 -1.70 -16.55 8.70
N PHE A 111 -1.20 -16.67 7.49
CA PHE A 111 -2.06 -16.69 6.31
C PHE A 111 -2.89 -17.99 6.24
N LYS A 112 -4.14 -17.88 5.80
CA LYS A 112 -4.98 -19.05 5.52
C LYS A 112 -4.38 -19.89 4.39
N GLU A 113 -4.55 -21.21 4.45
CA GLU A 113 -4.05 -22.13 3.43
C GLU A 113 -4.53 -21.77 2.01
N ASP A 114 -5.78 -21.35 1.85
CA ASP A 114 -6.32 -20.96 0.55
C ASP A 114 -5.67 -19.67 0.02
N SER A 115 -5.31 -18.76 0.89
CA SER A 115 -4.58 -17.53 0.53
C SER A 115 -3.14 -17.86 0.12
N ALA A 116 -2.52 -18.80 0.79
CA ALA A 116 -1.15 -19.24 0.50
C ALA A 116 -1.01 -19.86 -0.91
N LYS A 117 -2.08 -20.43 -1.47
CA LYS A 117 -2.08 -20.98 -2.84
C LYS A 117 -1.91 -19.92 -3.93
N ALA A 118 -2.20 -18.65 -3.62
CA ALA A 118 -2.04 -17.54 -4.55
C ALA A 118 -0.63 -16.95 -4.53
N PHE A 119 0.22 -17.36 -3.60
CA PHE A 119 1.59 -16.88 -3.53
C PHE A 119 2.41 -17.37 -4.70
N THR A 120 3.28 -16.49 -5.18
CA THR A 120 4.28 -16.83 -6.18
C THR A 120 5.66 -16.86 -5.55
N LEU A 121 6.47 -17.78 -6.02
CA LEU A 121 7.87 -17.86 -5.62
C LEU A 121 8.73 -17.04 -6.60
N TRP A 122 9.74 -16.40 -6.08
CA TRP A 122 10.69 -15.63 -6.86
C TRP A 122 12.10 -15.81 -6.27
N HIS A 123 13.10 -15.19 -6.89
CA HIS A 123 14.51 -15.29 -6.46
C HIS A 123 14.92 -16.75 -6.21
N ASN A 124 15.00 -17.54 -7.28
CA ASN A 124 15.35 -18.99 -7.23
C ASN A 124 14.42 -19.84 -6.33
N ASN A 125 13.16 -19.44 -6.15
CA ASN A 125 12.17 -20.07 -5.28
C ASN A 125 12.47 -19.96 -3.77
N GLU A 126 13.37 -19.08 -3.36
CA GLU A 126 13.69 -18.85 -1.94
C GLU A 126 12.76 -17.83 -1.29
N CYS A 127 12.18 -16.93 -2.09
CA CYS A 127 11.33 -15.85 -1.64
C CYS A 127 9.88 -16.05 -2.04
N VAL A 128 8.97 -15.74 -1.14
CA VAL A 128 7.51 -15.76 -1.36
C VAL A 128 7.03 -14.34 -1.62
N ASP A 129 6.27 -14.15 -2.68
CA ASP A 129 5.59 -12.90 -2.98
C ASP A 129 4.21 -12.87 -2.35
N ILE A 130 4.10 -12.26 -1.17
CA ILE A 130 2.83 -12.07 -0.48
C ILE A 130 1.99 -10.94 -1.08
N THR A 131 2.62 -10.03 -1.83
CA THR A 131 1.93 -8.90 -2.49
C THR A 131 1.14 -9.33 -3.71
N ALA A 132 1.24 -10.59 -4.13
CA ALA A 132 0.35 -11.20 -5.12
C ALA A 132 -1.13 -11.19 -4.65
N LEU A 133 -1.37 -11.14 -3.34
CA LEU A 133 -2.71 -10.95 -2.79
C LEU A 133 -3.13 -9.49 -2.84
N LYS A 134 -4.32 -9.24 -3.38
CA LYS A 134 -4.84 -7.88 -3.55
C LYS A 134 -5.04 -7.19 -2.19
N GLY A 135 -4.44 -6.02 -2.04
CA GLY A 135 -4.57 -5.20 -0.83
C GLY A 135 -3.60 -5.57 0.29
N VAL A 136 -2.64 -6.46 0.03
CA VAL A 136 -1.49 -6.66 0.91
C VAL A 136 -0.44 -5.60 0.61
N GLU A 137 -0.01 -4.91 1.65
CA GLU A 137 1.01 -3.87 1.58
C GLU A 137 2.16 -4.19 2.54
N VAL A 138 3.38 -3.93 2.09
CA VAL A 138 4.61 -4.15 2.84
C VAL A 138 5.33 -2.83 2.97
N ASN A 139 5.45 -2.34 4.19
CA ASN A 139 6.02 -1.03 4.51
C ASN A 139 7.19 -1.20 5.48
N PRO A 140 8.43 -1.21 4.99
CA PRO A 140 9.61 -1.25 5.82
C PRO A 140 9.96 0.14 6.36
N ASP A 141 10.28 0.20 7.65
CA ASP A 141 10.82 1.39 8.32
C ASP A 141 12.20 1.05 8.90
N LEU A 142 13.24 1.46 8.19
CA LEU A 142 14.62 1.25 8.60
C LEU A 142 14.96 2.02 9.88
N SER A 143 14.36 3.19 10.09
CA SER A 143 14.67 4.03 11.25
C SER A 143 14.14 3.41 12.55
N ALA A 144 12.99 2.74 12.47
CA ALA A 144 12.38 2.03 13.58
C ALA A 144 12.82 0.56 13.66
N GLY A 145 13.47 0.00 12.64
CA GLY A 145 13.77 -1.42 12.53
C GLY A 145 12.51 -2.29 12.45
N VAL A 146 11.42 -1.76 11.89
CA VAL A 146 10.11 -2.42 11.83
C VAL A 146 9.68 -2.62 10.38
N LEU A 147 9.21 -3.81 10.09
CA LEU A 147 8.58 -4.16 8.81
C LEU A 147 7.08 -4.35 9.04
N THR A 148 6.29 -3.38 8.61
CA THR A 148 4.84 -3.43 8.76
C THR A 148 4.21 -4.07 7.54
N ILE A 149 3.38 -5.10 7.77
CA ILE A 149 2.63 -5.81 6.74
C ILE A 149 1.14 -5.58 7.02
N SER A 150 0.46 -4.90 6.12
CA SER A 150 -0.99 -4.71 6.17
C SER A 150 -1.65 -5.77 5.31
N VAL A 151 -2.49 -6.61 5.91
CA VAL A 151 -3.15 -7.72 5.23
C VAL A 151 -4.65 -7.65 5.47
N PRO A 152 -5.49 -7.71 4.41
CA PRO A 152 -6.93 -7.85 4.57
C PRO A 152 -7.30 -9.08 5.42
N GLN A 153 -8.22 -8.93 6.36
CA GLN A 153 -8.62 -10.01 7.28
C GLN A 153 -9.14 -11.28 6.58
N ALA A 154 -9.60 -11.14 5.34
CA ALA A 154 -10.03 -12.28 4.54
C ALA A 154 -8.91 -13.32 4.32
N TYR A 155 -7.64 -12.90 4.35
CA TYR A 155 -6.48 -13.73 4.02
C TYR A 155 -5.74 -14.30 5.22
N VAL A 156 -5.96 -13.79 6.42
CA VAL A 156 -5.30 -14.25 7.65
C VAL A 156 -6.24 -15.05 8.53
N GLU A 157 -5.67 -15.99 9.29
CA GLU A 157 -6.39 -16.69 10.32
C GLU A 157 -6.69 -15.73 11.47
N TYR A 158 -7.89 -15.81 12.01
CA TYR A 158 -8.29 -15.00 13.15
C TYR A 158 -7.81 -15.71 14.42
N THR A 159 -6.80 -15.18 15.05
CA THR A 159 -6.27 -15.68 16.34
C THR A 159 -6.65 -14.77 17.49
N ASP A 160 -7.93 -14.40 17.59
CA ASP A 160 -8.39 -13.65 18.75
C ASP A 160 -8.91 -14.64 19.81
N ASP A 161 -8.10 -14.90 20.82
CA ASP A 161 -8.45 -15.75 21.96
C ASP A 161 -9.57 -15.13 22.86
N ASN A 162 -10.04 -13.93 22.53
CA ASN A 162 -11.07 -13.20 23.27
C ASN A 162 -12.45 -13.17 22.61
N TRP A 163 -12.68 -13.96 21.57
CA TRP A 163 -13.99 -14.06 20.96
C TRP A 163 -14.84 -15.10 21.68
N VAL A 164 -15.64 -14.66 22.64
CA VAL A 164 -16.64 -15.44 23.38
C VAL A 164 -18.01 -15.15 22.80
#